data_f529f3e645be6da983883a304eb353a4
#
_entry.id   f529f3e645be6da983883a304eb353a4
#
_cell.length_a   1.000
_cell.length_b   1.000
_cell.length_c   1.000
_cell.angle_alpha   90.00
_cell.angle_beta   90.00
_cell.angle_gamma   90.00
#
_symmetry.space_group_name_H-M   'P 1'
#
loop_
_entity.id
_entity.type
_entity.pdbx_description
1 polymer ?
#
loop_
_entity_poly.entity_id
_entity_poly.type
_entity_poly.pdbx_seq_one_letter_code
_entity_poly.pdbx_strand_id
1 'polypeptide(L)'
;TSFIVTKDTVDLARCRTLGVGHAEDLPKTKGVRAGKKEEKMGWRASDTRELILEDAIVPKENVLGTIGEGFVNFLKTLDAGRIGIAAVSLGIAEGAYEEALRYASVRKQFGQAIASFQGVSFQLADMATEIQAGTHLLYHAAWLKQNGRPFKQEAAMAKLMASDVANKAA
;
A
#
# COMPACT_ATOMS: atom_id res chain seq x y z
N THR A 1 16.58 -12.72 13.01
CA THR A 1 16.71 -13.41 11.72
C THR A 1 15.36 -13.41 11.01
N SER A 2 15.37 -13.13 9.72
CA SER A 2 14.19 -13.23 8.87
C SER A 2 14.27 -14.49 8.02
N PHE A 3 13.10 -15.11 7.80
CA PHE A 3 12.98 -16.27 6.93
C PHE A 3 11.91 -16.06 5.89
N ILE A 4 12.09 -16.60 4.70
CA ILE A 4 11.03 -16.77 3.72
C ILE A 4 10.29 -18.05 4.11
N VAL A 5 9.06 -17.86 4.60
CA VAL A 5 8.15 -18.95 4.90
C VAL A 5 7.05 -18.92 3.86
N THR A 6 6.97 -19.95 3.06
CA THR A 6 5.92 -20.08 2.07
C THR A 6 4.75 -20.84 2.67
N LYS A 7 3.53 -20.44 2.34
CA LYS A 7 2.32 -21.22 2.65
C LYS A 7 2.46 -22.63 2.09
N ASP A 8 3.14 -22.73 0.98
CA ASP A 8 3.44 -23.96 0.25
C ASP A 8 4.97 -23.98 0.04
N THR A 9 5.61 -25.14 0.07
CA THR A 9 7.03 -25.28 -0.23
C THR A 9 7.26 -24.89 -1.69
N VAL A 10 7.57 -23.62 -1.91
CA VAL A 10 7.86 -23.11 -3.24
C VAL A 10 9.27 -23.51 -3.61
N ASP A 11 9.40 -24.42 -4.56
CA ASP A 11 10.62 -24.54 -5.33
C ASP A 11 10.72 -23.27 -6.21
N LEU A 12 11.56 -22.32 -5.79
CA LEU A 12 11.78 -21.06 -6.52
C LEU A 12 12.28 -21.30 -7.96
N ALA A 13 12.94 -22.41 -8.24
CA ALA A 13 13.32 -22.81 -9.58
C ALA A 13 12.08 -23.20 -10.40
N ARG A 14 11.15 -23.88 -9.79
CA ARG A 14 9.89 -24.30 -10.42
C ARG A 14 8.93 -23.12 -10.64
N CYS A 15 8.93 -22.14 -9.72
CA CYS A 15 8.15 -20.91 -9.92
C CYS A 15 8.65 -20.06 -11.10
N ARG A 16 9.95 -20.08 -11.39
CA ARG A 16 10.53 -19.41 -12.57
C ARG A 16 10.17 -20.08 -13.88
N THR A 17 9.95 -21.40 -13.87
CA THR A 17 9.62 -22.18 -15.07
C THR A 17 8.14 -22.25 -15.37
N LEU A 18 7.26 -22.12 -14.36
CA LEU A 18 5.81 -22.30 -14.52
C LEU A 18 5.03 -21.00 -14.75
N GLY A 19 5.71 -19.83 -14.70
CA GLY A 19 4.95 -18.58 -14.59
C GLY A 19 4.07 -18.61 -13.34
N VAL A 20 3.44 -17.53 -12.93
CA VAL A 20 2.54 -17.48 -11.76
C VAL A 20 1.38 -18.47 -11.96
N GLY A 21 1.66 -19.76 -11.78
CA GLY A 21 0.75 -20.89 -11.92
C GLY A 21 0.29 -21.34 -10.54
N HIS A 22 -0.93 -21.57 -10.42
CA HIS A 22 -1.76 -22.27 -9.44
C HIS A 22 -1.09 -22.64 -8.11
N ALA A 23 -1.33 -21.81 -7.09
CA ALA A 23 -0.90 -22.05 -5.71
C ALA A 23 -1.48 -23.34 -5.09
N GLU A 24 -2.37 -24.02 -5.81
CA GLU A 24 -3.10 -25.21 -5.34
C GLU A 24 -2.25 -26.47 -5.34
N ASP A 25 -1.20 -26.50 -6.19
CA ASP A 25 -0.35 -27.69 -6.40
C ASP A 25 0.95 -27.68 -5.57
N LEU A 26 1.15 -26.68 -4.72
CA LEU A 26 2.39 -26.54 -3.95
C LEU A 26 2.24 -27.23 -2.58
N PRO A 27 3.22 -28.07 -2.17
CA PRO A 27 3.16 -28.72 -0.87
C PRO A 27 3.23 -27.68 0.27
N LYS A 28 2.30 -27.75 1.20
CA LYS A 28 2.20 -26.82 2.35
C LYS A 28 3.38 -27.00 3.30
N THR A 29 3.98 -25.89 3.75
CA THR A 29 4.99 -25.94 4.81
C THR A 29 4.36 -26.48 6.09
N LYS A 30 4.87 -27.61 6.59
CA LYS A 30 4.36 -28.23 7.82
C LYS A 30 4.54 -27.26 8.99
N GLY A 31 3.51 -27.15 9.82
CA GLY A 31 3.54 -26.28 11.00
C GLY A 31 3.24 -24.80 10.71
N VAL A 32 2.86 -24.44 9.48
CA VAL A 32 2.45 -23.08 9.11
C VAL A 32 0.97 -23.07 8.77
N ARG A 33 0.22 -22.22 9.45
CA ARG A 33 -1.22 -22.03 9.18
C ARG A 33 -1.66 -20.59 9.35
N ALA A 34 -2.66 -20.19 8.58
CA ALA A 34 -3.36 -18.93 8.78
C ALA A 34 -4.38 -19.05 9.90
N GLY A 35 -4.46 -18.05 10.76
CA GLY A 35 -5.50 -17.93 11.77
C GLY A 35 -6.85 -17.49 11.19
N LYS A 36 -7.76 -17.06 12.07
CA LYS A 36 -9.07 -16.54 11.70
C LYS A 36 -8.91 -15.27 10.85
N LYS A 37 -9.81 -15.06 9.89
CA LYS A 37 -9.88 -13.80 9.14
C LYS A 37 -10.33 -12.68 10.08
N GLU A 38 -9.60 -11.56 10.07
CA GLU A 38 -9.91 -10.38 10.86
C GLU A 38 -11.11 -9.63 10.29
N GLU A 39 -12.00 -9.17 11.17
CA GLU A 39 -13.07 -8.24 10.83
C GLU A 39 -12.51 -6.82 10.84
N LYS A 40 -12.49 -6.17 9.67
CA LYS A 40 -11.89 -4.84 9.50
C LYS A 40 -12.94 -3.80 9.17
N MET A 41 -12.69 -2.56 9.60
CA MET A 41 -13.53 -1.41 9.28
C MET A 41 -13.55 -1.12 7.77
N GLY A 42 -12.38 -1.19 7.11
CA GLY A 42 -12.21 -1.01 5.67
C GLY A 42 -11.31 -2.07 5.04
N TRP A 43 -11.09 -2.00 3.73
CA TRP A 43 -10.27 -2.94 2.97
C TRP A 43 -10.64 -4.41 3.21
N ARG A 44 -11.93 -4.70 3.31
CA ARG A 44 -12.44 -6.04 3.65
C ARG A 44 -12.12 -7.10 2.62
N ALA A 45 -11.84 -6.69 1.37
CA ALA A 45 -11.39 -7.59 0.30
C ALA A 45 -9.94 -8.07 0.51
N SER A 46 -9.11 -7.30 1.22
CA SER A 46 -7.75 -7.72 1.59
C SER A 46 -7.81 -8.68 2.76
N ASP A 47 -7.36 -9.92 2.56
CA ASP A 47 -7.35 -10.96 3.60
C ASP A 47 -6.27 -10.65 4.65
N THR A 48 -6.69 -10.40 5.87
CA THR A 48 -5.82 -10.14 7.02
C THR A 48 -6.01 -11.23 8.04
N ARG A 49 -4.93 -11.91 8.41
CA ARG A 49 -4.96 -13.04 9.35
C ARG A 49 -3.71 -13.07 10.19
N GLU A 50 -3.81 -13.67 11.36
CA GLU A 50 -2.68 -14.12 12.14
C GLU A 50 -1.92 -15.23 11.38
N LEU A 51 -0.59 -15.23 11.47
CA LEU A 51 0.25 -16.32 10.99
C LEU A 51 0.69 -17.15 12.20
N ILE A 52 0.29 -18.40 12.23
CA ILE A 52 0.59 -19.31 13.32
C ILE A 52 1.68 -20.28 12.88
N LEU A 53 2.75 -20.33 13.67
CA LEU A 53 3.91 -21.18 13.43
C LEU A 53 4.03 -22.17 14.60
N GLU A 54 3.81 -23.47 14.33
CA GLU A 54 3.88 -24.55 15.32
C GLU A 54 4.86 -25.59 14.81
N ASP A 55 6.05 -25.66 15.41
CA ASP A 55 7.13 -26.57 15.00
C ASP A 55 7.46 -26.50 13.50
N ALA A 56 7.35 -25.28 12.93
CA ALA A 56 7.61 -25.06 11.51
C ALA A 56 9.09 -25.25 11.20
N ILE A 57 9.39 -26.16 10.29
CA ILE A 57 10.76 -26.39 9.81
C ILE A 57 10.97 -25.60 8.55
N VAL A 58 11.92 -24.66 8.60
CA VAL A 58 12.26 -23.80 7.48
C VAL A 58 13.70 -24.15 7.03
N PRO A 59 13.92 -24.45 5.74
CA PRO A 59 15.24 -24.73 5.21
C PRO A 59 16.21 -23.56 5.45
N LYS A 60 17.48 -23.86 5.69
CA LYS A 60 18.51 -22.85 5.93
C LYS A 60 18.65 -21.87 4.74
N GLU A 61 18.41 -22.35 3.56
CA GLU A 61 18.47 -21.60 2.30
C GLU A 61 17.40 -20.50 2.23
N ASN A 62 16.36 -20.61 3.04
CA ASN A 62 15.28 -19.62 3.14
C ASN A 62 15.59 -18.46 4.11
N VAL A 63 16.79 -18.42 4.69
CA VAL A 63 17.22 -17.27 5.49
C VAL A 63 17.34 -16.05 4.59
N LEU A 64 16.65 -14.98 4.96
CA LEU A 64 16.68 -13.70 4.26
C LEU A 64 17.70 -12.78 4.90
N GLY A 65 18.80 -12.52 4.18
CA GLY A 65 19.90 -11.66 4.66
C GLY A 65 20.76 -12.34 5.73
N THR A 66 21.27 -11.56 6.66
CA THR A 66 22.20 -12.02 7.70
C THR A 66 21.43 -12.52 8.93
N ILE A 67 21.91 -13.60 9.53
CA ILE A 67 21.40 -14.11 10.80
C ILE A 67 21.55 -13.02 11.88
N GLY A 68 20.48 -12.76 12.60
CA GLY A 68 20.42 -11.69 13.63
C GLY A 68 19.82 -10.37 13.13
N GLU A 69 19.82 -10.08 11.83
CA GLU A 69 19.36 -8.80 11.26
C GLU A 69 17.88 -8.77 10.85
N GLY A 70 17.09 -9.75 11.27
CA GLY A 70 15.68 -9.85 10.87
C GLY A 70 14.86 -8.60 11.13
N PHE A 71 15.01 -7.97 12.31
CA PHE A 71 14.29 -6.74 12.65
C PHE A 71 14.67 -5.59 11.70
N VAL A 72 15.94 -5.43 11.40
CA VAL A 72 16.42 -4.39 10.46
C VAL A 72 15.85 -4.62 9.06
N ASN A 73 15.75 -5.87 8.61
CA ASN A 73 15.18 -6.19 7.31
C ASN A 73 13.69 -5.83 7.24
N PHE A 74 12.93 -6.06 8.31
CA PHE A 74 11.52 -5.62 8.38
C PHE A 74 11.39 -4.09 8.34
N LEU A 75 12.24 -3.37 9.07
CA LEU A 75 12.24 -1.90 9.03
C LEU A 75 12.52 -1.36 7.62
N LYS A 76 13.51 -1.92 6.91
CA LYS A 76 13.80 -1.56 5.51
C LYS A 76 12.61 -1.82 4.59
N THR A 77 11.89 -2.93 4.79
CA THR A 77 10.67 -3.26 4.03
C THR A 77 9.56 -2.24 4.29
N LEU A 78 9.38 -1.83 5.55
CA LEU A 78 8.39 -0.80 5.91
C LEU A 78 8.70 0.56 5.30
N ASP A 79 9.98 0.95 5.25
CA ASP A 79 10.38 2.22 4.62
C ASP A 79 9.99 2.24 3.13
N ALA A 80 10.20 1.14 2.41
CA ALA A 80 9.75 0.99 1.02
C ALA A 80 8.22 0.91 0.88
N GLY A 81 7.56 0.24 1.81
CA GLY A 81 6.10 0.07 1.84
C GLY A 81 5.35 1.40 1.99
N ARG A 82 5.92 2.39 2.69
CA ARG A 82 5.33 3.73 2.84
C ARG A 82 5.07 4.40 1.50
N ILE A 83 5.96 4.26 0.51
CA ILE A 83 5.79 4.80 -0.84
C ILE A 83 4.56 4.15 -1.50
N GLY A 84 4.42 2.82 -1.41
CA GLY A 84 3.27 2.11 -1.97
C GLY A 84 1.94 2.54 -1.34
N ILE A 85 1.89 2.68 -0.01
CA ILE A 85 0.68 3.13 0.69
C ILE A 85 0.36 4.60 0.37
N ALA A 86 1.37 5.46 0.23
CA ALA A 86 1.15 6.84 -0.22
C ALA A 86 0.51 6.88 -1.61
N ALA A 87 0.98 6.04 -2.55
CA ALA A 87 0.40 5.94 -3.89
C ALA A 87 -1.08 5.52 -3.86
N VAL A 88 -1.41 4.51 -3.05
CA VAL A 88 -2.81 4.06 -2.88
C VAL A 88 -3.68 5.18 -2.30
N SER A 89 -3.19 5.89 -1.27
CA SER A 89 -3.94 6.98 -0.64
C SER A 89 -4.21 8.13 -1.63
N LEU A 90 -3.20 8.52 -2.41
CA LEU A 90 -3.39 9.55 -3.44
C LEU A 90 -4.36 9.12 -4.54
N GLY A 91 -4.30 7.85 -4.99
CA GLY A 91 -5.27 7.35 -5.95
C GLY A 91 -6.71 7.39 -5.44
N ILE A 92 -6.93 7.15 -4.14
CA ILE A 92 -8.25 7.32 -3.50
C ILE A 92 -8.65 8.80 -3.49
N ALA A 93 -7.72 9.70 -3.14
CA ALA A 93 -7.97 11.14 -3.13
C ALA A 93 -8.32 11.68 -4.53
N GLU A 94 -7.57 11.26 -5.55
CA GLU A 94 -7.82 11.63 -6.95
C GLU A 94 -9.22 11.16 -7.40
N GLY A 95 -9.58 9.90 -7.13
CA GLY A 95 -10.88 9.37 -7.49
C GLY A 95 -12.03 10.10 -6.78
N ALA A 96 -11.88 10.44 -5.50
CA ALA A 96 -12.86 11.23 -4.75
C ALA A 96 -13.00 12.65 -5.33
N TYR A 97 -11.88 13.29 -5.64
CA TYR A 97 -11.86 14.62 -6.26
C TYR A 97 -12.53 14.64 -7.63
N GLU A 98 -12.20 13.69 -8.50
CA GLU A 98 -12.80 13.58 -9.84
C GLU A 98 -14.32 13.43 -9.77
N GLU A 99 -14.80 12.57 -8.87
CA GLU A 99 -16.24 12.36 -8.68
C GLU A 99 -16.92 13.62 -8.09
N ALA A 100 -16.29 14.27 -7.11
CA ALA A 100 -16.78 15.52 -6.54
C ALA A 100 -16.88 16.63 -7.58
N LEU A 101 -15.83 16.79 -8.40
CA LEU A 101 -15.79 17.79 -9.47
C LEU A 101 -16.87 17.53 -10.53
N ARG A 102 -17.01 16.26 -10.96
CA ARG A 102 -18.04 15.84 -11.90
C ARG A 102 -19.43 16.15 -11.36
N TYR A 103 -19.71 15.77 -10.12
CA TYR A 103 -21.01 16.00 -9.50
C TYR A 103 -21.29 17.50 -9.33
N ALA A 104 -20.35 18.29 -8.84
CA ALA A 104 -20.50 19.71 -8.64
C ALA A 104 -20.77 20.48 -9.95
N SER A 105 -20.26 19.99 -11.06
CA SER A 105 -20.46 20.58 -12.39
C SER A 105 -21.86 20.33 -12.95
N VAL A 106 -22.53 19.25 -12.58
CA VAL A 106 -23.86 18.89 -13.12
C VAL A 106 -25.01 19.17 -12.15
N ARG A 107 -24.77 19.10 -10.84
CA ARG A 107 -25.77 19.38 -9.81
C ARG A 107 -26.09 20.87 -9.79
N LYS A 108 -27.37 21.22 -9.88
CA LYS A 108 -27.84 22.62 -9.85
C LYS A 108 -28.60 22.91 -8.55
N GLN A 109 -28.35 24.07 -8.00
CA GLN A 109 -29.11 24.72 -6.93
C GLN A 109 -29.19 26.25 -7.20
N PHE A 110 -30.23 26.88 -6.83
CA PHE A 110 -30.44 28.34 -7.03
C PHE A 110 -30.21 28.77 -8.49
N GLY A 111 -30.60 27.91 -9.46
CA GLY A 111 -30.55 28.20 -10.89
C GLY A 111 -29.21 27.97 -11.59
N GLN A 112 -28.14 27.55 -10.86
CA GLN A 112 -26.81 27.34 -11.42
C GLN A 112 -26.14 26.08 -10.88
N ALA A 113 -25.04 25.65 -11.54
CA ALA A 113 -24.25 24.53 -11.05
C ALA A 113 -23.61 24.85 -9.69
N ILE A 114 -23.55 23.88 -8.77
CA ILE A 114 -23.01 24.16 -7.43
C ILE A 114 -21.52 24.47 -7.46
N ALA A 115 -20.78 24.04 -8.49
CA ALA A 115 -19.38 24.42 -8.72
C ALA A 115 -19.19 25.95 -8.88
N SER A 116 -20.24 26.70 -9.23
CA SER A 116 -20.18 28.16 -9.36
C SER A 116 -20.17 28.90 -8.02
N PHE A 117 -20.49 28.20 -6.92
CA PHE A 117 -20.47 28.80 -5.59
C PHE A 117 -19.05 28.69 -4.99
N GLN A 118 -18.53 29.79 -4.47
CA GLN A 118 -17.18 29.86 -3.90
C GLN A 118 -16.98 28.86 -2.75
N GLY A 119 -18.03 28.61 -1.94
CA GLY A 119 -17.97 27.60 -0.87
C GLY A 119 -17.70 26.18 -1.36
N VAL A 120 -18.03 25.86 -2.62
CA VAL A 120 -17.73 24.56 -3.25
C VAL A 120 -16.44 24.63 -4.06
N SER A 121 -16.32 25.67 -4.92
CA SER A 121 -15.14 25.77 -5.81
C SER A 121 -13.81 25.92 -5.06
N PHE A 122 -13.81 26.61 -3.91
CA PHE A 122 -12.59 26.74 -3.10
C PHE A 122 -12.19 25.41 -2.46
N GLN A 123 -13.15 24.63 -1.95
CA GLN A 123 -12.86 23.29 -1.43
C GLN A 123 -12.27 22.38 -2.53
N LEU A 124 -12.82 22.41 -3.73
CA LEU A 124 -12.27 21.67 -4.87
C LEU A 124 -10.86 22.14 -5.25
N ALA A 125 -10.60 23.44 -5.20
CA ALA A 125 -9.27 24.00 -5.45
C ALA A 125 -8.24 23.57 -4.39
N ASP A 126 -8.63 23.57 -3.12
CA ASP A 126 -7.80 23.09 -2.01
C ASP A 126 -7.47 21.61 -2.17
N MET A 127 -8.47 20.77 -2.47
CA MET A 127 -8.29 19.35 -2.73
C MET A 127 -7.30 19.12 -3.88
N ALA A 128 -7.48 19.79 -5.01
CA ALA A 128 -6.56 19.69 -6.16
C ALA A 128 -5.13 20.06 -5.78
N THR A 129 -4.97 21.14 -5.01
CA THR A 129 -3.65 21.64 -4.57
C THR A 129 -2.97 20.64 -3.64
N GLU A 130 -3.70 20.10 -2.64
CA GLU A 130 -3.17 19.14 -1.69
C GLU A 130 -2.80 17.79 -2.37
N ILE A 131 -3.64 17.32 -3.29
CA ILE A 131 -3.36 16.11 -4.10
C ILE A 131 -2.08 16.31 -4.91
N GLN A 132 -1.95 17.44 -5.60
CA GLN A 132 -0.77 17.75 -6.40
C GLN A 132 0.51 17.82 -5.54
N ALA A 133 0.45 18.45 -4.37
CA ALA A 133 1.56 18.53 -3.44
C ALA A 133 1.96 17.13 -2.92
N GLY A 134 0.99 16.30 -2.54
CA GLY A 134 1.22 14.92 -2.12
C GLY A 134 1.84 14.06 -3.23
N THR A 135 1.40 14.26 -4.46
CA THR A 135 1.92 13.57 -5.65
C THR A 135 3.41 13.92 -5.88
N HIS A 136 3.79 15.17 -5.74
CA HIS A 136 5.20 15.56 -5.84
C HIS A 136 6.07 14.94 -4.75
N LEU A 137 5.59 14.89 -3.50
CA LEU A 137 6.30 14.21 -2.41
C LEU A 137 6.46 12.70 -2.69
N LEU A 138 5.40 12.05 -3.20
CA LEU A 138 5.44 10.64 -3.56
C LEU A 138 6.47 10.37 -4.65
N TYR A 139 6.43 11.11 -5.74
CA TYR A 139 7.37 10.91 -6.85
C TYR A 139 8.81 11.22 -6.44
N HIS A 140 9.03 12.23 -5.59
CA HIS A 140 10.36 12.52 -5.07
C HIS A 140 10.91 11.36 -4.23
N ALA A 141 10.10 10.80 -3.31
CA ALA A 141 10.50 9.63 -2.51
C ALA A 141 10.78 8.41 -3.39
N ALA A 142 9.95 8.16 -4.41
CA ALA A 142 10.14 7.07 -5.35
C ALA A 142 11.41 7.23 -6.18
N TRP A 143 11.69 8.44 -6.65
CA TRP A 143 12.90 8.77 -7.40
C TRP A 143 14.17 8.56 -6.55
N LEU A 144 14.18 9.01 -5.30
CA LEU A 144 15.30 8.79 -4.38
C LEU A 144 15.58 7.29 -4.21
N LYS A 145 14.53 6.50 -3.96
CA LYS A 145 14.64 5.05 -3.84
C LYS A 145 15.19 4.41 -5.11
N GLN A 146 14.67 4.78 -6.28
CA GLN A 146 15.10 4.25 -7.58
C GLN A 146 16.58 4.52 -7.85
N ASN A 147 17.09 5.67 -7.40
CA ASN A 147 18.48 6.08 -7.58
C ASN A 147 19.40 5.66 -6.42
N GLY A 148 18.97 4.76 -5.54
CA GLY A 148 19.77 4.25 -4.43
C GLY A 148 20.14 5.30 -3.38
N ARG A 149 19.41 6.42 -3.32
CA ARG A 149 19.63 7.51 -2.36
C ARG A 149 18.84 7.28 -1.07
N PRO A 150 19.24 7.85 0.07
CA PRO A 150 18.44 7.86 1.28
C PRO A 150 17.04 8.43 0.99
N PHE A 151 15.98 7.73 1.39
CA PHE A 151 14.59 8.09 1.09
C PHE A 151 13.63 7.92 2.28
N LYS A 152 14.13 7.52 3.43
CA LYS A 152 13.30 7.16 4.59
C LYS A 152 12.43 8.32 5.08
N GLN A 153 13.00 9.52 5.13
CA GLN A 153 12.31 10.73 5.55
C GLN A 153 11.23 11.11 4.53
N GLU A 154 11.58 11.14 3.27
CA GLU A 154 10.68 11.51 2.16
C GLU A 154 9.53 10.52 2.01
N ALA A 155 9.80 9.22 2.18
CA ALA A 155 8.76 8.19 2.20
C ALA A 155 7.79 8.38 3.38
N ALA A 156 8.28 8.77 4.56
CA ALA A 156 7.45 9.07 5.71
C ALA A 156 6.58 10.32 5.48
N MET A 157 7.17 11.39 4.93
CA MET A 157 6.46 12.64 4.59
C MET A 157 5.38 12.38 3.53
N ALA A 158 5.72 11.65 2.46
CA ALA A 158 4.78 11.29 1.41
C ALA A 158 3.59 10.48 1.96
N LYS A 159 3.85 9.47 2.81
CA LYS A 159 2.79 8.66 3.42
C LYS A 159 1.88 9.48 4.32
N LEU A 160 2.45 10.34 5.16
CA LEU A 160 1.69 11.20 6.07
C LEU A 160 0.77 12.13 5.28
N MET A 161 1.34 12.93 4.36
CA MET A 161 0.58 13.87 3.52
C MET A 161 -0.52 13.15 2.73
N ALA A 162 -0.17 12.06 2.05
CA ALA A 162 -1.12 11.33 1.21
C ALA A 162 -2.32 10.78 2.00
N SER A 163 -2.09 10.26 3.21
CA SER A 163 -3.19 9.74 4.05
C SER A 163 -4.11 10.84 4.56
N ASP A 164 -3.57 12.01 4.92
CA ASP A 164 -4.36 13.15 5.37
C ASP A 164 -5.19 13.73 4.22
N VAL A 165 -4.59 13.87 3.04
CA VAL A 165 -5.29 14.33 1.83
C VAL A 165 -6.43 13.38 1.45
N ALA A 166 -6.19 12.06 1.49
CA ALA A 166 -7.23 11.08 1.20
C ALA A 166 -8.43 11.17 2.15
N ASN A 167 -8.16 11.35 3.46
CA ASN A 167 -9.23 11.51 4.45
C ASN A 167 -10.03 12.82 4.29
N LYS A 168 -9.39 13.89 3.81
CA LYS A 168 -10.10 15.16 3.55
C LYS A 168 -10.92 15.11 2.26
N ALA A 169 -10.43 14.36 1.26
CA ALA A 169 -11.10 14.28 -0.04
C ALA A 169 -12.32 13.37 -0.04
N ALA A 170 -12.34 12.33 0.83
CA ALA A 170 -13.45 11.38 0.97
C ALA A 170 -14.61 11.95 1.81
#